data_b0b5f44fabca82cf34808190f85f5f5f
#
_entry.id   b0b5f44fabca82cf34808190f85f5f5f
#
_cell.length_a   1.000
_cell.length_b   1.000
_cell.length_c   1.000
_cell.angle_alpha   90.00
_cell.angle_beta   90.00
_cell.angle_gamma   90.00
#
_symmetry.space_group_name_H-M   'P 1'
#
loop_
_entity.id
_entity.type
_entity.pdbx_description
1 polymer ?
#
loop_
_entity_poly.entity_id
_entity_poly.type
_entity_poly.pdbx_seq_one_letter_code
_entity_poly.pdbx_strand_id
1 'polypeptide(L)'
;MGLSPNMYRDVGDFSPISTDVIIIGGGATGAGIARDCALRGINCILLERRDIATGATGRNHGLLHSGARYAVNDQESAEECIKENKILRNIARHCVDETEGLFITLPEDSLDYQKTFIESCTKSGIEAVAIDPKLAKIMEPSVNPDLVGAVVVPDGSIDPFRLTASNVMDAT
;
A
#
# COMPACT_ATOMS: atom_id res chain seq x y z
N MET A 1 -38.77 -24.93 22.70
CA MET A 1 -39.01 -23.48 22.62
C MET A 1 -38.78 -23.09 21.15
N GLY A 2 -39.88 -22.87 20.43
CA GLY A 2 -39.84 -22.53 19.00
C GLY A 2 -39.46 -21.06 18.82
N LEU A 3 -38.52 -20.79 17.92
CA LEU A 3 -38.18 -19.44 17.50
C LEU A 3 -39.40 -18.83 16.79
N SER A 4 -39.80 -17.64 17.20
CA SER A 4 -40.91 -16.89 16.62
C SER A 4 -40.65 -16.59 15.12
N PRO A 5 -41.65 -16.82 14.21
CA PRO A 5 -41.50 -16.58 12.79
C PRO A 5 -41.44 -15.11 12.37
N ASN A 6 -41.49 -14.17 13.29
CA ASN A 6 -41.63 -12.74 12.99
C ASN A 6 -40.33 -11.92 13.13
N MET A 7 -39.19 -12.44 12.69
CA MET A 7 -37.94 -11.66 12.65
C MET A 7 -37.58 -11.17 11.23
N TYR A 8 -38.49 -11.28 10.29
CA TYR A 8 -38.43 -10.47 9.08
C TYR A 8 -39.16 -9.17 9.39
N ARG A 9 -38.39 -8.10 9.72
CA ARG A 9 -38.91 -6.73 9.68
C ARG A 9 -39.60 -6.57 8.32
N ASP A 10 -40.80 -5.98 8.31
CA ASP A 10 -41.43 -5.45 7.12
C ASP A 10 -40.39 -4.65 6.37
N VAL A 11 -39.88 -5.23 5.30
CA VAL A 11 -38.93 -4.59 4.40
C VAL A 11 -39.79 -3.65 3.59
N GLY A 12 -39.86 -2.39 4.05
CA GLY A 12 -40.68 -1.35 3.39
C GLY A 12 -40.38 -1.25 1.90
N ASP A 13 -41.28 -0.62 1.19
CA ASP A 13 -41.26 -0.43 -0.25
C ASP A 13 -39.85 -0.03 -0.73
N PHE A 14 -39.04 -1.01 -1.19
CA PHE A 14 -37.71 -0.78 -1.74
C PHE A 14 -37.89 -0.23 -3.16
N SER A 15 -37.89 1.06 -3.29
CA SER A 15 -37.63 1.65 -4.60
C SER A 15 -36.22 1.23 -5.04
N PRO A 16 -36.06 0.67 -6.25
CA PRO A 16 -34.75 0.27 -6.73
C PRO A 16 -33.82 1.50 -6.81
N ILE A 17 -32.61 1.38 -6.24
CA ILE A 17 -31.58 2.39 -6.37
C ILE A 17 -30.88 2.16 -7.70
N SER A 18 -30.85 3.18 -8.56
CA SER A 18 -30.13 3.15 -9.84
C SER A 18 -28.74 3.71 -9.64
N THR A 19 -27.72 3.04 -10.19
CA THR A 19 -26.34 3.48 -10.16
C THR A 19 -25.60 3.03 -11.43
N ASP A 20 -24.53 3.71 -11.79
CA ASP A 20 -23.70 3.37 -12.95
C ASP A 20 -22.74 2.21 -12.65
N VAL A 21 -22.23 2.15 -11.41
CA VAL A 21 -21.21 1.17 -10.98
C VAL A 21 -21.59 0.56 -9.64
N ILE A 22 -21.44 -0.76 -9.52
CA ILE A 22 -21.49 -1.48 -8.24
C ILE A 22 -20.10 -1.99 -7.92
N ILE A 23 -19.56 -1.59 -6.75
CA ILE A 23 -18.25 -1.99 -6.24
C ILE A 23 -18.48 -3.03 -5.15
N ILE A 24 -17.90 -4.21 -5.29
CA ILE A 24 -18.02 -5.30 -4.30
C ILE A 24 -16.71 -5.41 -3.54
N GLY A 25 -16.73 -5.04 -2.27
CA GLY A 25 -15.61 -5.09 -1.33
C GLY A 25 -15.10 -3.71 -0.94
N GLY A 26 -15.02 -3.44 0.38
CA GLY A 26 -14.57 -2.20 0.99
C GLY A 26 -13.10 -2.22 1.44
N GLY A 27 -12.22 -2.89 0.68
CA GLY A 27 -10.77 -2.79 0.87
C GLY A 27 -10.17 -1.60 0.13
N ALA A 28 -8.83 -1.48 0.14
CA ALA A 28 -8.11 -0.37 -0.50
C ALA A 28 -8.49 -0.20 -1.98
N THR A 29 -8.62 -1.30 -2.72
CA THR A 29 -9.00 -1.29 -4.14
C THR A 29 -10.42 -0.73 -4.33
N GLY A 30 -11.41 -1.27 -3.61
CA GLY A 30 -12.80 -0.82 -3.76
C GLY A 30 -12.99 0.62 -3.30
N ALA A 31 -12.35 1.02 -2.21
CA ALA A 31 -12.38 2.40 -1.73
C ALA A 31 -11.71 3.37 -2.73
N GLY A 32 -10.58 2.95 -3.32
CA GLY A 32 -9.91 3.74 -4.37
C GLY A 32 -10.77 3.89 -5.62
N ILE A 33 -11.45 2.83 -6.07
CA ILE A 33 -12.38 2.87 -7.20
C ILE A 33 -13.57 3.80 -6.89
N ALA A 34 -14.14 3.71 -5.67
CA ALA A 34 -15.25 4.57 -5.27
C ALA A 34 -14.84 6.05 -5.34
N ARG A 35 -13.66 6.38 -4.81
CA ARG A 35 -13.11 7.74 -4.89
C ARG A 35 -12.89 8.21 -6.34
N ASP A 36 -12.32 7.37 -7.19
CA ASP A 36 -12.10 7.73 -8.60
C ASP A 36 -13.42 7.91 -9.35
N CYS A 37 -14.43 7.08 -9.07
CA CYS A 37 -15.78 7.28 -9.59
C CYS A 37 -16.35 8.64 -9.17
N ALA A 38 -16.27 8.99 -7.90
CA ALA A 38 -16.76 10.27 -7.39
C ALA A 38 -16.05 11.46 -8.05
N LEU A 39 -14.73 11.40 -8.18
CA LEU A 39 -13.93 12.44 -8.85
C LEU A 39 -14.30 12.63 -10.33
N ARG A 40 -14.82 11.58 -10.97
CA ARG A 40 -15.31 11.60 -12.36
C ARG A 40 -16.81 11.92 -12.48
N GLY A 41 -17.53 12.11 -11.39
CA GLY A 41 -18.98 12.29 -11.40
C GLY A 41 -19.76 11.04 -11.80
N ILE A 42 -19.19 9.84 -11.59
CA ILE A 42 -19.83 8.55 -11.86
C ILE A 42 -20.50 8.07 -10.58
N ASN A 43 -21.82 7.83 -10.62
CA ASN A 43 -22.54 7.31 -9.47
C ASN A 43 -22.13 5.85 -9.20
N CYS A 44 -21.73 5.58 -7.96
CA CYS A 44 -21.39 4.21 -7.57
C CYS A 44 -22.00 3.82 -6.22
N ILE A 45 -22.16 2.51 -6.01
CA ILE A 45 -22.55 1.92 -4.73
C ILE A 45 -21.45 0.94 -4.33
N LEU A 46 -20.85 1.14 -3.15
CA LEU A 46 -19.89 0.22 -2.57
C LEU A 46 -20.60 -0.69 -1.58
N LEU A 47 -20.47 -2.00 -1.78
CA LEU A 47 -21.03 -3.04 -0.94
C LEU A 47 -19.90 -3.77 -0.22
N GLU A 48 -19.91 -3.73 1.12
CA GLU A 48 -19.00 -4.48 1.97
C GLU A 48 -19.80 -5.37 2.93
N ARG A 49 -19.44 -6.63 3.03
CA ARG A 49 -20.17 -7.61 3.87
C ARG A 49 -19.84 -7.52 5.36
N ARG A 50 -18.75 -6.85 5.72
CA ARG A 50 -18.27 -6.68 7.11
C ARG A 50 -17.96 -5.22 7.33
N ASP A 51 -16.77 -4.92 7.86
CA ASP A 51 -16.25 -3.58 7.97
C ASP A 51 -15.19 -3.33 6.88
N ILE A 52 -14.92 -2.06 6.56
CA ILE A 52 -13.90 -1.68 5.59
C ILE A 52 -12.52 -2.20 6.03
N ALA A 53 -11.65 -2.49 5.07
CA ALA A 53 -10.29 -2.95 5.29
C ALA A 53 -10.12 -4.27 6.09
N THR A 54 -11.16 -5.04 6.36
CA THR A 54 -11.06 -6.29 7.16
C THR A 54 -10.44 -7.47 6.42
N GLY A 55 -10.26 -7.37 5.10
CA GLY A 55 -9.64 -8.38 4.26
C GLY A 55 -8.10 -8.25 4.20
N ALA A 56 -7.53 -8.46 3.00
CA ALA A 56 -6.09 -8.35 2.75
C ALA A 56 -5.54 -6.95 3.11
N THR A 57 -6.33 -5.91 2.91
CA THR A 57 -5.95 -4.52 3.22
C THR A 57 -5.54 -4.33 4.68
N GLY A 58 -6.24 -4.93 5.63
CA GLY A 58 -5.90 -4.82 7.07
C GLY A 58 -4.95 -5.90 7.57
N ARG A 59 -4.37 -6.72 6.68
CA ARG A 59 -3.49 -7.84 7.02
C ARG A 59 -2.14 -7.78 6.32
N ASN A 60 -1.82 -6.64 5.73
CA ASN A 60 -0.51 -6.39 5.15
C ASN A 60 0.48 -5.92 6.22
N HIS A 61 1.74 -5.77 5.84
CA HIS A 61 2.83 -5.33 6.74
C HIS A 61 2.93 -3.80 6.91
N GLY A 62 2.01 -3.03 6.32
CA GLY A 62 2.00 -1.56 6.48
C GLY A 62 3.15 -0.83 5.79
N LEU A 63 3.76 -1.40 4.76
CA LEU A 63 4.80 -0.74 3.98
C LEU A 63 4.27 -0.21 2.65
N LEU A 64 4.60 1.04 2.37
CA LEU A 64 4.45 1.66 1.05
C LEU A 64 5.77 1.47 0.29
N HIS A 65 5.84 0.43 -0.52
CA HIS A 65 7.04 0.09 -1.26
C HIS A 65 7.33 1.07 -2.39
N SER A 66 8.62 1.36 -2.58
CA SER A 66 9.13 2.09 -3.75
C SER A 66 9.23 1.21 -5.00
N GLY A 67 9.13 -0.11 -4.85
CA GLY A 67 9.36 -1.08 -5.92
C GLY A 67 10.81 -1.58 -6.00
N ALA A 68 11.72 -1.12 -5.15
CA ALA A 68 13.14 -1.49 -5.18
C ALA A 68 13.38 -3.00 -5.20
N ARG A 69 12.56 -3.79 -4.49
CA ARG A 69 12.65 -5.26 -4.49
C ARG A 69 12.45 -5.91 -5.87
N TYR A 70 11.83 -5.22 -6.80
CA TYR A 70 11.59 -5.69 -8.16
C TYR A 70 12.63 -5.21 -9.17
N ALA A 71 13.39 -4.15 -8.85
CA ALA A 71 14.21 -3.40 -9.78
C ALA A 71 15.19 -4.25 -10.62
N VAL A 72 15.73 -5.34 -10.05
CA VAL A 72 16.69 -6.22 -10.75
C VAL A 72 16.01 -7.21 -11.69
N ASN A 73 14.86 -7.76 -11.29
CA ASN A 73 14.23 -8.89 -11.98
C ASN A 73 12.95 -8.51 -12.75
N ASP A 74 12.34 -7.38 -12.42
CA ASP A 74 11.07 -6.92 -12.99
C ASP A 74 11.03 -5.39 -12.96
N GLN A 75 11.71 -4.79 -13.94
CA GLN A 75 11.84 -3.33 -14.02
C GLN A 75 10.48 -2.64 -14.20
N GLU A 76 9.56 -3.23 -14.96
CA GLU A 76 8.24 -2.66 -15.22
C GLU A 76 7.44 -2.50 -13.90
N SER A 77 7.37 -3.56 -13.11
CA SER A 77 6.74 -3.51 -11.78
C SER A 77 7.43 -2.51 -10.85
N ALA A 78 8.75 -2.37 -10.90
CA ALA A 78 9.48 -1.39 -10.11
C ALA A 78 9.11 0.06 -10.51
N GLU A 79 9.02 0.34 -11.81
CA GLU A 79 8.61 1.65 -12.34
C GLU A 79 7.17 2.01 -11.97
N GLU A 80 6.26 1.04 -12.05
CA GLU A 80 4.86 1.24 -11.63
C GLU A 80 4.78 1.53 -10.13
N CYS A 81 5.46 0.73 -9.31
CA CYS A 81 5.46 0.90 -7.85
C CYS A 81 5.96 2.28 -7.42
N ILE A 82 7.08 2.77 -8.00
CA ILE A 82 7.61 4.10 -7.61
C ILE A 82 6.70 5.24 -8.06
N LYS A 83 6.02 5.10 -9.20
CA LYS A 83 5.02 6.09 -9.64
C LYS A 83 3.87 6.17 -8.64
N GLU A 84 3.29 5.04 -8.26
CA GLU A 84 2.21 4.97 -7.30
C GLU A 84 2.64 5.41 -5.89
N ASN A 85 3.84 5.05 -5.45
CA ASN A 85 4.42 5.51 -4.19
C ASN A 85 4.44 7.06 -4.12
N LYS A 86 4.95 7.72 -5.17
CA LYS A 86 5.00 9.18 -5.27
C LYS A 86 3.61 9.82 -5.27
N ILE A 87 2.64 9.19 -5.96
CA ILE A 87 1.26 9.66 -5.98
C ILE A 87 0.66 9.58 -4.57
N LEU A 88 0.75 8.43 -3.91
CA LEU A 88 0.20 8.24 -2.57
C LEU A 88 0.83 9.16 -1.53
N ARG A 89 2.14 9.38 -1.57
CA ARG A 89 2.83 10.37 -0.72
C ARG A 89 2.30 11.79 -0.91
N ASN A 90 1.82 12.12 -2.09
CA ASN A 90 1.25 13.43 -2.38
C ASN A 90 -0.23 13.54 -1.96
N ILE A 91 -1.07 12.60 -2.39
CA ILE A 91 -2.53 12.68 -2.18
C ILE A 91 -3.00 12.14 -0.83
N ALA A 92 -2.25 11.21 -0.22
CA ALA A 92 -2.56 10.56 1.05
C ALA A 92 -1.47 10.79 2.11
N ARG A 93 -0.85 11.95 2.12
CA ARG A 93 0.27 12.31 3.00
C ARG A 93 -0.02 12.07 4.49
N HIS A 94 -1.26 12.24 4.90
CA HIS A 94 -1.71 12.01 6.28
C HIS A 94 -1.77 10.52 6.67
N CYS A 95 -1.61 9.60 5.71
CA CYS A 95 -1.60 8.15 5.93
C CYS A 95 -0.20 7.55 5.80
N VAL A 96 0.82 8.34 5.44
CA VAL A 96 2.17 7.85 5.12
C VAL A 96 3.19 8.52 6.01
N ASP A 97 4.04 7.70 6.65
CA ASP A 97 5.24 8.14 7.35
C ASP A 97 6.46 7.84 6.47
N GLU A 98 7.35 8.82 6.33
CA GLU A 98 8.57 8.72 5.53
C GLU A 98 9.68 8.02 6.33
N THR A 99 9.54 6.71 6.50
CA THR A 99 10.45 5.89 7.32
C THR A 99 11.62 5.33 6.55
N GLU A 100 11.63 5.46 5.22
CA GLU A 100 12.58 4.82 4.32
C GLU A 100 12.56 3.28 4.43
N GLY A 101 13.43 2.60 3.68
CA GLY A 101 13.64 1.16 3.72
C GLY A 101 15.13 0.85 3.61
N LEU A 102 15.56 -0.20 4.31
CA LEU A 102 16.94 -0.67 4.25
C LEU A 102 17.01 -2.01 3.55
N PHE A 103 17.84 -2.09 2.50
CA PHE A 103 18.33 -3.34 1.92
C PHE A 103 19.72 -3.59 2.45
N ILE A 104 19.92 -4.68 3.16
CA ILE A 104 21.21 -5.02 3.79
C ILE A 104 21.93 -6.10 2.98
N THR A 105 23.25 -6.06 2.98
CA THR A 105 24.15 -7.08 2.45
C THR A 105 24.84 -7.77 3.61
N LEU A 106 24.71 -9.09 3.70
CA LEU A 106 25.37 -9.91 4.70
C LEU A 106 26.71 -10.45 4.16
N PRO A 107 27.60 -10.99 5.03
CA PRO A 107 28.90 -11.51 4.59
C PRO A 107 28.82 -12.63 3.52
N GLU A 108 27.74 -13.41 3.52
CA GLU A 108 27.47 -14.45 2.52
C GLU A 108 26.94 -13.92 1.19
N ASP A 109 26.47 -12.65 1.15
CA ASP A 109 25.98 -12.01 -0.05
C ASP A 109 27.12 -11.37 -0.86
N SER A 110 26.87 -11.08 -2.14
CA SER A 110 27.83 -10.40 -3.00
C SER A 110 27.66 -8.88 -2.92
N LEU A 111 28.73 -8.17 -2.59
CA LEU A 111 28.77 -6.71 -2.69
C LEU A 111 28.62 -6.19 -4.13
N ASP A 112 29.03 -7.00 -5.12
CA ASP A 112 28.79 -6.66 -6.54
C ASP A 112 27.30 -6.61 -6.87
N TYR A 113 26.49 -7.43 -6.20
CA TYR A 113 25.03 -7.37 -6.34
C TYR A 113 24.47 -6.05 -5.85
N GLN A 114 25.02 -5.47 -4.77
CA GLN A 114 24.59 -4.15 -4.30
C GLN A 114 24.73 -3.07 -5.39
N LYS A 115 25.81 -3.11 -6.15
CA LYS A 115 26.02 -2.19 -7.30
C LYS A 115 24.94 -2.39 -8.36
N THR A 116 24.72 -3.64 -8.78
CA THR A 116 23.68 -4.00 -9.74
C THR A 116 22.30 -3.57 -9.26
N PHE A 117 22.01 -3.75 -7.98
CA PHE A 117 20.75 -3.33 -7.36
C PHE A 117 20.54 -1.81 -7.47
N ILE A 118 21.54 -1.01 -7.10
CA ILE A 118 21.48 0.46 -7.17
C ILE A 118 21.30 0.92 -8.62
N GLU A 119 22.05 0.35 -9.56
CA GLU A 119 21.93 0.68 -10.99
C GLU A 119 20.52 0.36 -11.52
N SER A 120 19.96 -0.78 -11.11
CA SER A 120 18.61 -1.20 -11.51
C SER A 120 17.52 -0.29 -10.89
N CYS A 121 17.66 0.07 -9.63
CA CYS A 121 16.79 1.06 -8.97
C CYS A 121 16.82 2.40 -9.72
N THR A 122 18.01 2.89 -10.04
CA THR A 122 18.18 4.15 -10.79
C THR A 122 17.49 4.10 -12.15
N LYS A 123 17.63 2.99 -12.89
CA LYS A 123 16.95 2.78 -14.19
C LYS A 123 15.43 2.82 -14.06
N SER A 124 14.89 2.30 -12.95
CA SER A 124 13.44 2.32 -12.66
C SER A 124 12.96 3.65 -12.04
N GLY A 125 13.84 4.65 -11.87
CA GLY A 125 13.47 5.95 -11.28
C GLY A 125 13.33 5.93 -9.75
N ILE A 126 13.92 4.93 -9.11
CA ILE A 126 13.98 4.76 -7.65
C ILE A 126 15.33 5.29 -7.16
N GLU A 127 15.29 6.22 -6.22
CA GLU A 127 16.49 6.69 -5.52
C GLU A 127 16.97 5.58 -4.58
N ALA A 128 18.21 5.13 -4.78
CA ALA A 128 18.83 4.09 -3.97
C ALA A 128 20.25 4.53 -3.60
N VAL A 129 20.51 4.67 -2.31
CA VAL A 129 21.77 5.24 -1.80
C VAL A 129 22.49 4.24 -0.92
N ALA A 130 23.72 3.88 -1.33
CA ALA A 130 24.59 3.06 -0.47
C ALA A 130 25.00 3.86 0.76
N ILE A 131 24.92 3.25 1.93
CA ILE A 131 25.33 3.84 3.20
C ILE A 131 26.32 2.94 3.93
N ASP A 132 27.11 3.57 4.82
CA ASP A 132 28.05 2.83 5.68
C ASP A 132 27.29 1.88 6.60
N PRO A 133 27.74 0.61 6.78
CA PRO A 133 27.14 -0.35 7.69
C PRO A 133 26.95 0.16 9.13
N LYS A 134 27.82 1.04 9.61
CA LYS A 134 27.67 1.67 10.94
C LYS A 134 26.48 2.61 10.98
N LEU A 135 26.23 3.34 9.88
CA LEU A 135 25.08 4.22 9.79
C LEU A 135 23.77 3.40 9.75
N ALA A 136 23.76 2.29 8.99
CA ALA A 136 22.61 1.37 8.98
C ALA A 136 22.28 0.84 10.39
N LYS A 137 23.29 0.50 11.19
CA LYS A 137 23.10 0.09 12.60
C LYS A 137 22.60 1.19 13.52
N ILE A 138 22.89 2.45 13.19
CA ILE A 138 22.35 3.61 13.93
C ILE A 138 20.89 3.83 13.56
N MET A 139 20.54 3.70 12.27
CA MET A 139 19.18 3.87 11.77
C MET A 139 18.26 2.74 12.26
N GLU A 140 18.75 1.50 12.25
CA GLU A 140 18.01 0.33 12.73
C GLU A 140 18.91 -0.52 13.65
N PRO A 141 18.83 -0.29 14.96
CA PRO A 141 19.70 -1.00 15.93
C PRO A 141 19.49 -2.53 15.98
N SER A 142 18.33 -3.00 15.53
CA SER A 142 17.98 -4.43 15.51
C SER A 142 18.48 -5.16 14.26
N VAL A 143 19.11 -4.43 13.32
CA VAL A 143 19.63 -5.06 12.10
C VAL A 143 20.76 -6.04 12.44
N ASN A 144 20.95 -7.07 11.59
CA ASN A 144 22.04 -8.03 11.77
C ASN A 144 23.39 -7.31 11.96
N PRO A 145 24.11 -7.58 13.08
CA PRO A 145 25.36 -6.88 13.39
C PRO A 145 26.49 -7.15 12.40
N ASP A 146 26.42 -8.25 11.64
CA ASP A 146 27.46 -8.70 10.72
C ASP A 146 27.27 -8.14 9.29
N LEU A 147 26.26 -7.25 9.07
CA LEU A 147 26.08 -6.67 7.76
C LEU A 147 27.35 -5.96 7.25
N VAL A 148 27.63 -6.14 5.95
CA VAL A 148 28.81 -5.59 5.25
C VAL A 148 28.47 -4.48 4.29
N GLY A 149 27.18 -4.26 4.02
CA GLY A 149 26.68 -3.18 3.17
C GLY A 149 25.21 -2.89 3.46
N ALA A 150 24.77 -1.68 3.10
CA ALA A 150 23.38 -1.32 3.16
C ALA A 150 23.02 -0.29 2.08
N VAL A 151 21.78 -0.32 1.61
CA VAL A 151 21.20 0.64 0.67
C VAL A 151 19.89 1.17 1.23
N VAL A 152 19.75 2.48 1.28
CA VAL A 152 18.50 3.17 1.63
C VAL A 152 17.68 3.36 0.36
N VAL A 153 16.37 3.12 0.45
CA VAL A 153 15.40 3.32 -0.63
C VAL A 153 14.18 4.08 -0.10
N PRO A 154 13.41 4.77 -0.97
CA PRO A 154 12.28 5.60 -0.55
C PRO A 154 11.01 4.77 -0.28
N ASP A 155 11.12 3.72 0.52
CA ASP A 155 9.97 3.05 1.09
C ASP A 155 9.37 3.93 2.21
N GLY A 156 8.16 3.62 2.65
CA GLY A 156 7.51 4.32 3.75
C GLY A 156 6.63 3.38 4.55
N SER A 157 6.19 3.83 5.71
CA SER A 157 5.12 3.17 6.46
C SER A 157 3.78 3.77 6.07
N ILE A 158 2.74 2.95 5.93
CA ILE A 158 1.40 3.40 5.57
C ILE A 158 0.35 2.80 6.51
N ASP A 159 -0.59 3.63 6.96
CA ASP A 159 -1.80 3.16 7.65
C ASP A 159 -2.87 2.78 6.62
N PRO A 160 -3.06 1.48 6.35
CA PRO A 160 -4.01 1.02 5.33
C PRO A 160 -5.47 1.23 5.74
N PHE A 161 -5.77 1.26 7.04
CA PHE A 161 -7.12 1.53 7.54
C PHE A 161 -7.49 2.98 7.32
N ARG A 162 -6.59 3.90 7.69
CA ARG A 162 -6.76 5.33 7.51
C ARG A 162 -6.86 5.69 6.03
N LEU A 163 -6.02 5.09 5.17
CA LEU A 163 -6.08 5.29 3.73
C LEU A 163 -7.44 4.85 3.16
N THR A 164 -7.91 3.65 3.54
CA THR A 164 -9.19 3.12 3.06
C THR A 164 -10.35 3.99 3.52
N ALA A 165 -10.39 4.36 4.80
CA ALA A 165 -11.42 5.23 5.36
C ALA A 165 -11.43 6.61 4.68
N SER A 166 -10.27 7.22 4.47
CA SER A 166 -10.14 8.51 3.79
C SER A 166 -10.69 8.48 2.36
N ASN A 167 -10.39 7.40 1.60
CA ASN A 167 -10.91 7.24 0.25
C ASN A 167 -12.45 7.09 0.24
N VAL A 168 -13.03 6.36 1.19
CA VAL A 168 -14.50 6.23 1.30
C VAL A 168 -15.12 7.58 1.67
N MET A 169 -14.54 8.30 2.63
CA MET A 169 -15.03 9.62 3.03
C MET A 169 -14.94 10.65 1.90
N ASP A 170 -13.91 10.58 1.08
CA ASP A 170 -13.71 11.49 -0.05
C ASP A 170 -14.65 11.15 -1.24
N ALA A 171 -15.21 9.94 -1.24
CA ALA A 171 -16.16 9.46 -2.25
C ALA A 171 -17.64 9.79 -1.92
N THR A 172 -17.94 10.34 -0.74
CA THR A 172 -19.30 10.67 -0.27
C THR A 172 -19.56 12.17 -0.33
#